data_4a13a841498fc3dec3f42f4e721330f3
#
_entry.id   4a13a841498fc3dec3f42f4e721330f3
#
_cell.length_a   1.000
_cell.length_b   1.000
_cell.length_c   1.000
_cell.angle_alpha   90.00
_cell.angle_beta   90.00
_cell.angle_gamma   90.00
#
_symmetry.space_group_name_H-M   'P 1'
#
loop_
_entity.id
_entity.type
_entity.pdbx_description
1 polymer ?
#
loop_
_entity_poly.entity_id
_entity_poly.type
_entity_poly.pdbx_seq_one_letter_code
_entity_poly.pdbx_strand_id
1 'polypeptide(L)'
;MNNRFQPFVLLLLLLAVCSLAAQERTVDPTFLHRFVPVLGEKTSDLSTASCHYRPIFGDGDADAGILRGIARYGEVKVDPGGATAQVSYASEEQAYVILEGTGVLHYGEERVPVKRQDFMYLPPSIRHGLSAAPDQSCRFIVMGFRIPAGADLARPSKLLIANIDDVRQEVLTGHPPSTLYQLLMGDAQSKRDKLAAARVLTSLFIMEFAPGGTNFPHHHEREEEIYLVLSGHGEMVAGGGIEGIEGRHPAKVGDAYFFRLNCTVGFYAGNKPGEEKARILAVRSLFPMKCGD
;
A
#
# COMPACT_ATOMS: atom_id res chain seq x y z
N MET A 1 71.43 15.31 -50.35
CA MET A 1 71.40 14.86 -48.94
C MET A 1 69.99 14.97 -48.43
N ASN A 2 69.37 13.79 -48.23
CA ASN A 2 67.95 13.67 -47.87
C ASN A 2 67.74 13.91 -46.37
N ASN A 3 66.81 14.79 -45.99
CA ASN A 3 66.28 14.86 -44.64
C ASN A 3 64.83 14.43 -44.65
N ARG A 4 64.59 13.21 -44.21
CA ARG A 4 63.29 12.66 -43.86
C ARG A 4 62.96 13.15 -42.44
N PHE A 5 61.98 14.01 -42.27
CA PHE A 5 61.27 14.15 -41.02
C PHE A 5 59.92 13.47 -41.17
N GLN A 6 59.79 12.37 -40.48
CA GLN A 6 58.55 11.61 -40.37
C GLN A 6 57.70 12.18 -39.23
N PRO A 7 56.39 11.97 -39.34
CA PRO A 7 55.44 12.62 -38.47
C PRO A 7 55.15 11.76 -37.22
N PHE A 8 55.70 12.20 -36.11
CA PHE A 8 55.37 11.62 -34.78
C PHE A 8 54.22 12.34 -34.07
N VAL A 9 53.44 13.18 -34.76
CA VAL A 9 52.39 14.03 -34.19
C VAL A 9 50.98 13.44 -34.31
N LEU A 10 50.79 12.33 -35.04
CA LEU A 10 49.46 11.79 -35.29
C LEU A 10 48.99 10.68 -34.34
N LEU A 11 49.78 10.30 -33.35
CA LEU A 11 49.41 9.22 -32.40
C LEU A 11 48.97 9.71 -31.01
N LEU A 12 49.00 11.02 -30.77
CA LEU A 12 48.59 11.61 -29.47
C LEU A 12 47.16 12.17 -29.44
N LEU A 13 46.44 12.13 -30.53
CA LEU A 13 45.04 12.64 -30.64
C LEU A 13 43.96 11.59 -30.63
N LEU A 14 44.32 10.33 -30.44
CA LEU A 14 43.31 9.20 -30.41
C LEU A 14 43.11 8.60 -29.03
N LEU A 15 43.71 9.18 -27.97
CA LEU A 15 43.51 8.72 -26.59
C LEU A 15 42.66 9.63 -25.73
N ALA A 16 42.08 10.68 -26.30
CA ALA A 16 41.22 11.62 -25.59
C ALA A 16 39.82 11.56 -26.17
N VAL A 17 39.09 10.48 -26.08
CA VAL A 17 37.61 10.49 -26.01
C VAL A 17 37.17 9.04 -25.89
N CYS A 18 36.89 8.62 -24.73
CA CYS A 18 35.80 7.72 -24.36
C CYS A 18 35.76 7.59 -22.84
N SER A 19 35.74 8.74 -22.15
CA SER A 19 35.01 8.80 -20.91
C SER A 19 33.52 8.91 -21.27
N LEU A 20 32.99 7.85 -21.85
CA LEU A 20 31.56 7.61 -21.72
C LEU A 20 31.35 7.45 -20.21
N ALA A 21 30.91 8.52 -19.56
CA ALA A 21 30.29 8.42 -18.27
C ALA A 21 29.23 7.33 -18.44
N ALA A 22 29.49 6.15 -17.91
CA ALA A 22 28.48 5.14 -17.74
C ALA A 22 27.41 5.85 -16.88
N GLN A 23 26.34 6.28 -17.52
CA GLN A 23 25.21 6.83 -16.82
C GLN A 23 24.75 5.69 -15.92
N GLU A 24 25.03 5.80 -14.62
CA GLU A 24 24.59 4.81 -13.65
C GLU A 24 23.09 4.66 -13.86
N ARG A 25 22.70 3.50 -14.35
CA ARG A 25 21.30 3.18 -14.53
C ARG A 25 20.71 3.03 -13.14
N THR A 26 20.03 4.05 -12.65
CA THR A 26 19.24 3.95 -11.43
C THR A 26 18.08 2.99 -11.68
N VAL A 27 18.07 1.89 -10.97
CA VAL A 27 16.98 0.92 -10.99
C VAL A 27 16.05 1.26 -9.84
N ASP A 28 14.77 1.38 -10.12
CA ASP A 28 13.78 1.58 -9.06
C ASP A 28 13.83 0.39 -8.07
N PRO A 29 13.72 0.62 -6.75
CA PRO A 29 13.68 -0.44 -5.77
C PRO A 29 12.49 -1.37 -6.01
N THR A 30 12.65 -2.66 -5.73
CA THR A 30 11.59 -3.67 -5.88
C THR A 30 10.58 -3.60 -4.75
N PHE A 31 10.99 -3.08 -3.60
CA PHE A 31 10.13 -2.84 -2.44
C PHE A 31 10.53 -1.55 -1.73
N LEU A 32 9.60 -1.01 -0.94
CA LEU A 32 9.85 0.10 -0.03
C LEU A 32 9.50 -0.31 1.39
N HIS A 33 10.24 0.21 2.36
CA HIS A 33 9.96 0.03 3.79
C HIS A 33 9.78 1.39 4.46
N ARG A 34 8.78 1.50 5.34
CA ARG A 34 8.52 2.67 6.19
C ARG A 34 8.19 2.21 7.60
N PHE A 35 8.69 2.93 8.59
CA PHE A 35 8.25 2.79 9.97
C PHE A 35 7.30 3.95 10.31
N VAL A 36 6.00 3.67 10.31
CA VAL A 36 4.92 4.68 10.38
C VAL A 36 5.06 5.64 11.56
N PRO A 37 5.43 5.19 12.79
CA PRO A 37 5.53 6.08 13.95
C PRO A 37 6.52 7.24 13.83
N VAL A 38 7.52 7.14 12.94
CA VAL A 38 8.54 8.20 12.76
C VAL A 38 8.28 9.07 11.52
N LEU A 39 7.27 8.75 10.71
CA LEU A 39 6.93 9.55 9.55
C LEU A 39 6.34 10.89 9.95
N GLY A 40 6.77 11.94 9.27
CA GLY A 40 6.22 13.29 9.45
C GLY A 40 4.82 13.43 8.83
N GLU A 41 4.02 14.31 9.43
CA GLU A 41 2.76 14.74 8.84
C GLU A 41 3.00 15.62 7.61
N LYS A 42 2.09 15.54 6.65
CA LYS A 42 2.07 16.35 5.42
C LYS A 42 0.69 16.93 5.20
N THR A 43 0.65 18.11 4.63
CA THR A 43 -0.62 18.66 4.15
C THR A 43 -1.11 17.84 2.97
N SER A 44 -2.36 17.47 3.00
CA SER A 44 -3.08 16.77 1.92
C SER A 44 -4.44 17.42 1.70
N ASP A 45 -5.18 16.93 0.73
CA ASP A 45 -6.56 17.34 0.46
C ASP A 45 -7.54 16.94 1.59
N LEU A 46 -7.16 15.98 2.46
CA LEU A 46 -7.91 15.59 3.65
C LEU A 46 -7.63 16.49 4.86
N SER A 47 -6.53 17.23 4.86
CA SER A 47 -6.05 17.97 6.03
C SER A 47 -6.96 19.15 6.38
N THR A 48 -7.18 19.35 7.67
CA THR A 48 -7.82 20.51 8.29
C THR A 48 -7.02 20.93 9.52
N ALA A 49 -7.45 21.92 10.27
CA ALA A 49 -6.83 22.28 11.56
C ALA A 49 -6.92 21.15 12.59
N SER A 50 -7.86 20.20 12.43
CA SER A 50 -8.09 19.06 13.34
C SER A 50 -7.92 17.70 12.66
N CYS A 51 -7.36 17.67 11.46
CA CYS A 51 -7.11 16.44 10.71
C CYS A 51 -5.67 16.41 10.21
N HIS A 52 -4.94 15.40 10.62
CA HIS A 52 -3.52 15.18 10.39
C HIS A 52 -3.35 13.99 9.44
N TYR A 53 -2.63 14.22 8.33
CA TYR A 53 -2.33 13.18 7.35
C TYR A 53 -0.84 12.82 7.39
N ARG A 54 -0.56 11.55 7.42
CA ARG A 54 0.79 10.98 7.37
C ARG A 54 0.89 10.05 6.16
N PRO A 55 1.52 10.48 5.06
CA PRO A 55 1.75 9.61 3.91
C PRO A 55 2.69 8.48 4.30
N ILE A 56 2.33 7.25 3.94
CA ILE A 56 3.17 6.07 4.10
C ILE A 56 3.75 5.71 2.74
N PHE A 57 2.89 5.59 1.73
CA PHE A 57 3.26 5.37 0.33
C PHE A 57 2.35 6.17 -0.59
N GLY A 58 2.85 6.55 -1.77
CA GLY A 58 2.10 7.30 -2.78
C GLY A 58 2.03 8.79 -2.47
N ASP A 59 0.89 9.41 -2.68
CA ASP A 59 0.73 10.87 -2.62
C ASP A 59 1.23 11.45 -1.30
N GLY A 60 2.19 12.39 -1.42
CA GLY A 60 2.90 13.01 -0.29
C GLY A 60 4.17 12.27 0.17
N ASP A 61 4.43 11.01 -0.26
CA ASP A 61 5.68 10.29 -0.02
C ASP A 61 6.74 10.65 -1.08
N ALA A 62 8.01 10.59 -0.70
CA ALA A 62 9.14 10.91 -1.59
C ALA A 62 9.24 9.94 -2.78
N ASP A 63 8.86 8.67 -2.58
CA ASP A 63 8.93 7.61 -3.58
C ASP A 63 7.59 7.36 -4.30
N ALA A 64 6.65 8.33 -4.26
CA ALA A 64 5.32 8.21 -4.86
C ALA A 64 5.34 7.80 -6.35
N GLY A 65 6.38 8.15 -7.08
CA GLY A 65 6.57 7.80 -8.49
C GLY A 65 6.83 6.32 -8.76
N ILE A 66 7.17 5.53 -7.74
CA ILE A 66 7.43 4.10 -7.85
C ILE A 66 6.12 3.31 -7.93
N LEU A 67 5.08 3.76 -7.22
CA LEU A 67 3.75 3.13 -7.20
C LEU A 67 2.98 3.48 -8.47
N ARG A 68 2.36 2.50 -9.10
CA ARG A 68 1.63 2.68 -10.37
C ARG A 68 0.12 2.55 -10.19
N GLY A 69 -0.36 1.49 -9.56
CA GLY A 69 -1.78 1.25 -9.28
C GLY A 69 -2.25 1.99 -8.03
N ILE A 70 -1.41 2.05 -7.02
CA ILE A 70 -1.72 2.71 -5.74
C ILE A 70 -1.42 4.21 -5.86
N ALA A 71 -2.45 5.04 -5.65
CA ALA A 71 -2.33 6.49 -5.66
C ALA A 71 -1.84 7.01 -4.29
N ARG A 72 -2.42 6.50 -3.22
CA ARG A 72 -2.12 6.87 -1.83
C ARG A 72 -2.32 5.71 -0.88
N TYR A 73 -1.50 5.65 0.13
CA TYR A 73 -1.63 4.82 1.32
C TYR A 73 -1.10 5.61 2.50
N GLY A 74 -1.97 6.02 3.40
CA GLY A 74 -1.57 6.90 4.50
C GLY A 74 -2.42 6.71 5.75
N GLU A 75 -1.87 7.16 6.87
CA GLU A 75 -2.56 7.23 8.14
C GLU A 75 -3.18 8.62 8.32
N VAL A 76 -4.45 8.64 8.70
CA VAL A 76 -5.18 9.84 9.08
C VAL A 76 -5.53 9.77 10.54
N LYS A 77 -5.29 10.87 11.26
CA LYS A 77 -5.77 11.08 12.63
C LYS A 77 -6.63 12.32 12.66
N VAL A 78 -7.86 12.17 13.12
CA VAL A 78 -8.79 13.27 13.37
C VAL A 78 -8.91 13.47 14.88
N ASP A 79 -8.69 14.70 15.34
CA ASP A 79 -8.78 15.04 16.75
C ASP A 79 -10.22 14.94 17.29
N PRO A 80 -10.42 14.81 18.60
CA PRO A 80 -11.76 14.76 19.18
C PRO A 80 -12.63 15.93 18.71
N GLY A 81 -13.84 15.63 18.18
CA GLY A 81 -14.77 16.61 17.62
C GLY A 81 -14.32 17.25 16.31
N GLY A 82 -13.15 16.87 15.78
CA GLY A 82 -12.62 17.36 14.52
C GLY A 82 -13.19 16.64 13.29
N ALA A 83 -12.76 17.06 12.11
CA ALA A 83 -13.17 16.45 10.84
C ALA A 83 -12.08 16.56 9.77
N THR A 84 -12.07 15.63 8.83
CA THR A 84 -11.35 15.78 7.57
C THR A 84 -12.00 16.84 6.70
N ALA A 85 -11.29 17.39 5.74
CA ALA A 85 -11.92 18.00 4.58
C ALA A 85 -12.79 16.97 3.85
N GLN A 86 -13.82 17.45 3.17
CA GLN A 86 -14.64 16.61 2.30
C GLN A 86 -14.05 16.60 0.90
N VAL A 87 -13.72 15.40 0.42
CA VAL A 87 -13.02 15.15 -0.84
C VAL A 87 -13.89 14.34 -1.81
N SER A 88 -13.48 14.36 -3.08
CA SER A 88 -14.07 13.53 -4.13
C SER A 88 -13.02 13.30 -5.22
N TYR A 89 -12.82 12.06 -5.60
CA TYR A 89 -11.78 11.69 -6.58
C TYR A 89 -12.44 11.08 -7.82
N ALA A 90 -12.26 11.71 -8.98
CA ALA A 90 -12.86 11.23 -10.22
C ALA A 90 -12.15 9.98 -10.79
N SER A 91 -10.86 9.82 -10.51
CA SER A 91 -9.99 8.78 -11.05
C SER A 91 -9.42 7.82 -10.01
N GLU A 92 -9.97 7.84 -8.79
CA GLU A 92 -9.57 6.93 -7.73
C GLU A 92 -10.80 6.28 -7.10
N GLU A 93 -10.73 4.98 -6.84
CA GLU A 93 -11.55 4.34 -5.83
C GLU A 93 -10.77 4.28 -4.52
N GLN A 94 -11.45 4.28 -3.39
CA GLN A 94 -10.81 4.28 -2.11
C GLN A 94 -11.36 3.23 -1.16
N ALA A 95 -10.51 2.79 -0.23
CA ALA A 95 -10.89 1.98 0.91
C ALA A 95 -10.36 2.64 2.19
N TYR A 96 -11.21 2.71 3.22
CA TYR A 96 -10.81 3.15 4.56
C TYR A 96 -10.91 1.99 5.54
N VAL A 97 -9.98 1.92 6.49
CA VAL A 97 -10.00 0.98 7.61
C VAL A 97 -9.80 1.76 8.92
N ILE A 98 -10.79 1.73 9.80
CA ILE A 98 -10.73 2.41 11.10
C ILE A 98 -9.86 1.60 12.05
N LEU A 99 -8.74 2.17 12.49
CA LEU A 99 -7.82 1.52 13.42
C LEU A 99 -8.21 1.78 14.87
N GLU A 100 -8.67 3.00 15.18
CA GLU A 100 -9.02 3.42 16.55
C GLU A 100 -10.12 4.47 16.53
N GLY A 101 -10.86 4.53 17.64
CA GLY A 101 -11.90 5.54 17.88
C GLY A 101 -13.22 5.26 17.16
N THR A 102 -14.06 6.27 17.18
CA THR A 102 -15.39 6.29 16.57
C THR A 102 -15.63 7.61 15.87
N GLY A 103 -16.60 7.64 14.96
CA GLY A 103 -16.93 8.86 14.24
C GLY A 103 -18.14 8.70 13.36
N VAL A 104 -18.29 9.62 12.42
CA VAL A 104 -19.32 9.61 11.39
C VAL A 104 -18.66 9.81 10.04
N LEU A 105 -18.83 8.85 9.15
CA LEU A 105 -18.47 9.01 7.75
C LEU A 105 -19.61 9.74 7.02
N HIS A 106 -19.26 10.82 6.35
CA HIS A 106 -20.12 11.54 5.42
C HIS A 106 -19.95 10.92 4.04
N TYR A 107 -21.02 10.39 3.46
CA TYR A 107 -21.03 9.73 2.15
C TYR A 107 -22.13 10.34 1.29
N GLY A 108 -21.77 11.30 0.44
CA GLY A 108 -22.77 12.16 -0.20
C GLY A 108 -23.61 12.87 0.86
N GLU A 109 -24.92 12.62 0.85
CA GLU A 109 -25.86 13.14 1.85
C GLU A 109 -26.04 12.22 3.08
N GLU A 110 -25.54 11.00 3.01
CA GLU A 110 -25.65 10.04 4.12
C GLU A 110 -24.62 10.34 5.21
N ARG A 111 -24.99 10.01 6.45
CA ARG A 111 -24.15 10.08 7.63
C ARG A 111 -24.15 8.71 8.30
N VAL A 112 -23.03 8.02 8.22
CA VAL A 112 -22.90 6.64 8.67
C VAL A 112 -21.98 6.59 9.88
N PRO A 113 -22.47 6.16 11.07
CA PRO A 113 -21.59 5.92 12.22
C PRO A 113 -20.53 4.89 11.89
N VAL A 114 -19.29 5.17 12.31
CA VAL A 114 -18.14 4.27 12.14
C VAL A 114 -17.41 4.07 13.44
N LYS A 115 -16.81 2.91 13.60
CA LYS A 115 -16.07 2.52 14.79
C LYS A 115 -14.81 1.71 14.43
N ARG A 116 -13.98 1.47 15.42
CA ARG A 116 -12.78 0.62 15.27
C ARG A 116 -13.13 -0.68 14.54
N GLN A 117 -12.22 -1.06 13.62
CA GLN A 117 -12.30 -2.23 12.75
C GLN A 117 -13.34 -2.14 11.62
N ASP A 118 -14.10 -1.04 11.50
CA ASP A 118 -14.89 -0.85 10.30
C ASP A 118 -13.99 -0.63 9.08
N PHE A 119 -14.37 -1.24 7.97
CA PHE A 119 -13.78 -1.00 6.66
C PHE A 119 -14.86 -0.73 5.63
N MET A 120 -14.55 0.12 4.67
CA MET A 120 -15.55 0.63 3.73
C MET A 120 -14.96 0.93 2.37
N TYR A 121 -15.82 0.81 1.35
CA TYR A 121 -15.53 1.14 -0.03
C TYR A 121 -16.10 2.51 -0.39
N LEU A 122 -15.27 3.35 -1.00
CA LEU A 122 -15.62 4.69 -1.44
C LEU A 122 -15.41 4.78 -2.96
N PRO A 123 -16.47 4.74 -3.76
CA PRO A 123 -16.38 4.78 -5.20
C PRO A 123 -15.93 6.14 -5.72
N PRO A 124 -15.45 6.21 -6.95
CA PRO A 124 -15.06 7.46 -7.58
C PRO A 124 -16.20 8.47 -7.62
N SER A 125 -15.82 9.74 -7.56
CA SER A 125 -16.69 10.90 -7.66
C SER A 125 -17.75 11.04 -6.54
N ILE A 126 -17.75 10.17 -5.53
CA ILE A 126 -18.58 10.39 -4.35
C ILE A 126 -17.90 11.37 -3.40
N ARG A 127 -18.63 12.38 -2.93
CA ARG A 127 -18.12 13.29 -1.91
C ARG A 127 -18.15 12.61 -0.56
N HIS A 128 -17.04 12.60 0.15
CA HIS A 128 -16.91 11.93 1.44
C HIS A 128 -15.93 12.63 2.36
N GLY A 129 -16.03 12.35 3.65
CA GLY A 129 -15.15 12.82 4.71
C GLY A 129 -15.56 12.20 6.04
N LEU A 130 -14.73 12.32 7.08
CA LEU A 130 -14.95 11.70 8.38
C LEU A 130 -14.86 12.74 9.49
N SER A 131 -15.84 12.72 10.41
CA SER A 131 -15.81 13.46 11.66
C SER A 131 -15.56 12.51 12.83
N ALA A 132 -14.65 12.84 13.73
CA ALA A 132 -14.41 12.09 14.95
C ALA A 132 -15.49 12.41 16.02
N ALA A 133 -15.71 11.47 16.94
CA ALA A 133 -16.55 11.68 18.10
C ALA A 133 -15.99 12.84 18.97
N PRO A 134 -16.86 13.57 19.74
CA PRO A 134 -16.42 14.72 20.50
C PRO A 134 -15.39 14.41 21.61
N ASP A 135 -15.38 13.19 22.11
CA ASP A 135 -14.63 12.74 23.29
C ASP A 135 -13.40 11.90 22.96
N GLN A 136 -13.20 11.53 21.69
CA GLN A 136 -12.07 10.71 21.27
C GLN A 136 -11.61 10.99 19.85
N SER A 137 -10.33 10.82 19.59
CA SER A 137 -9.79 10.87 18.24
C SER A 137 -10.22 9.66 17.42
N CYS A 138 -10.25 9.82 16.10
CA CYS A 138 -10.45 8.71 15.15
C CYS A 138 -9.21 8.57 14.29
N ARG A 139 -8.63 7.36 14.25
CA ARG A 139 -7.45 7.04 13.45
C ARG A 139 -7.78 5.95 12.44
N PHE A 140 -7.43 6.17 11.19
CA PHE A 140 -7.73 5.23 10.12
C PHE A 140 -6.66 5.24 9.02
N ILE A 141 -6.62 4.16 8.25
CA ILE A 141 -5.83 4.08 7.02
C ILE A 141 -6.72 4.48 5.84
N VAL A 142 -6.21 5.40 5.04
CA VAL A 142 -6.76 5.76 3.73
C VAL A 142 -5.94 5.10 2.64
N MET A 143 -6.63 4.45 1.70
CA MET A 143 -6.05 3.79 0.54
C MET A 143 -6.77 4.31 -0.70
N GLY A 144 -6.01 4.78 -1.68
CA GLY A 144 -6.53 5.24 -2.97
C GLY A 144 -5.88 4.48 -4.11
N PHE A 145 -6.68 4.07 -5.09
CA PHE A 145 -6.25 3.24 -6.22
C PHE A 145 -6.64 3.90 -7.53
N ARG A 146 -5.69 4.00 -8.47
CA ARG A 146 -5.89 4.66 -9.77
C ARG A 146 -6.75 3.79 -10.67
N ILE A 147 -7.85 4.36 -11.13
CA ILE A 147 -8.79 3.70 -12.03
C ILE A 147 -8.43 4.04 -13.48
N PRO A 148 -8.42 3.05 -14.39
CA PRO A 148 -8.23 3.30 -15.81
C PRO A 148 -9.31 4.26 -16.36
N ALA A 149 -8.89 5.16 -17.25
CA ALA A 149 -9.82 6.06 -17.93
C ALA A 149 -10.91 5.28 -18.68
N GLY A 150 -12.17 5.71 -18.55
CA GLY A 150 -13.30 5.06 -19.22
C GLY A 150 -13.79 3.77 -18.57
N ALA A 151 -13.27 3.39 -17.39
CA ALA A 151 -13.77 2.24 -16.66
C ALA A 151 -15.23 2.46 -16.23
N ASP A 152 -16.08 1.49 -16.51
CA ASP A 152 -17.45 1.46 -15.98
C ASP A 152 -17.39 1.09 -14.50
N LEU A 153 -17.95 1.97 -13.67
CA LEU A 153 -17.85 1.88 -12.22
C LEU A 153 -19.24 1.86 -11.61
N ALA A 154 -19.52 0.79 -10.88
CA ALA A 154 -20.69 0.75 -10.02
C ALA A 154 -20.56 1.86 -8.95
N ARG A 155 -21.60 2.67 -8.82
CA ARG A 155 -21.71 3.70 -7.76
C ARG A 155 -22.83 3.28 -6.82
N PRO A 156 -22.52 2.51 -5.75
CA PRO A 156 -23.53 2.16 -4.76
C PRO A 156 -24.22 3.42 -4.21
N SER A 157 -25.53 3.40 -4.17
CA SER A 157 -26.32 4.52 -3.59
C SER A 157 -26.16 4.62 -2.08
N LYS A 158 -25.71 3.53 -1.44
CA LYS A 158 -25.42 3.46 -0.01
C LYS A 158 -23.96 3.07 0.20
N LEU A 159 -23.38 3.55 1.30
CA LEU A 159 -22.05 3.16 1.71
C LEU A 159 -21.97 1.64 1.89
N LEU A 160 -21.00 1.03 1.25
CA LEU A 160 -20.64 -0.36 1.50
C LEU A 160 -19.63 -0.39 2.65
N ILE A 161 -20.07 -0.88 3.80
CA ILE A 161 -19.31 -0.94 5.05
C ILE A 161 -19.54 -2.27 5.76
N ALA A 162 -18.50 -2.77 6.41
CA ALA A 162 -18.57 -3.94 7.29
C ALA A 162 -17.51 -3.80 8.40
N ASN A 163 -17.57 -4.68 9.41
CA ASN A 163 -16.61 -4.72 10.49
C ASN A 163 -15.73 -5.96 10.36
N ILE A 164 -14.44 -5.87 10.69
CA ILE A 164 -13.49 -6.98 10.61
C ILE A 164 -13.92 -8.15 11.50
N ASP A 165 -14.52 -7.88 12.67
CA ASP A 165 -14.99 -8.93 13.58
C ASP A 165 -16.14 -9.80 12.98
N ASP A 166 -16.85 -9.26 11.98
CA ASP A 166 -17.91 -9.97 11.25
C ASP A 166 -17.38 -10.77 10.05
N VAL A 167 -16.08 -10.79 9.83
CA VAL A 167 -15.43 -11.52 8.74
C VAL A 167 -14.81 -12.82 9.27
N ARG A 168 -15.24 -13.93 8.70
CA ARG A 168 -14.73 -15.24 9.10
C ARG A 168 -13.22 -15.36 8.86
N GLN A 169 -12.51 -15.96 9.83
CA GLN A 169 -11.14 -16.40 9.64
C GLN A 169 -11.13 -17.75 8.90
N GLU A 170 -10.25 -17.86 7.90
CA GLU A 170 -10.10 -19.09 7.11
C GLU A 170 -8.65 -19.30 6.65
N VAL A 171 -8.33 -20.56 6.39
CA VAL A 171 -7.08 -20.93 5.71
C VAL A 171 -7.32 -20.85 4.21
N LEU A 172 -6.48 -20.12 3.49
CA LEU A 172 -6.57 -20.08 2.03
C LEU A 172 -5.84 -21.26 1.39
N THR A 173 -6.39 -21.74 0.28
CA THR A 173 -5.74 -22.78 -0.52
C THR A 173 -4.33 -22.37 -0.93
N GLY A 174 -3.37 -23.24 -0.73
CA GLY A 174 -1.95 -22.97 -1.01
C GLY A 174 -1.18 -22.27 0.12
N HIS A 175 -1.86 -21.91 1.22
CA HIS A 175 -1.24 -21.34 2.40
C HIS A 175 -1.24 -22.29 3.59
N PRO A 176 -0.26 -22.21 4.50
CA PRO A 176 -0.19 -23.07 5.66
C PRO A 176 -1.28 -22.72 6.70
N PRO A 177 -1.75 -23.70 7.48
CA PRO A 177 -2.79 -23.45 8.49
C PRO A 177 -2.32 -22.59 9.68
N SER A 178 -1.03 -22.27 9.74
CA SER A 178 -0.46 -21.33 10.71
C SER A 178 -0.80 -19.88 10.41
N THR A 179 -1.46 -19.60 9.28
CA THR A 179 -1.89 -18.27 8.87
C THR A 179 -3.37 -18.29 8.54
N LEU A 180 -4.14 -17.49 9.27
CA LEU A 180 -5.57 -17.30 9.08
C LEU A 180 -5.83 -15.97 8.35
N TYR A 181 -6.76 -15.99 7.43
CA TYR A 181 -7.13 -14.83 6.61
C TYR A 181 -8.55 -14.37 6.92
N GLN A 182 -8.76 -13.07 7.00
CA GLN A 182 -10.07 -12.42 6.94
C GLN A 182 -10.14 -11.63 5.65
N LEU A 183 -10.94 -12.07 4.69
CA LEU A 183 -11.08 -11.45 3.37
C LEU A 183 -12.10 -10.34 3.44
N LEU A 184 -11.62 -9.09 3.49
CA LEU A 184 -12.43 -7.91 3.76
C LEU A 184 -13.11 -7.39 2.50
N MET A 185 -12.32 -7.09 1.47
CA MET A 185 -12.81 -6.45 0.24
C MET A 185 -12.07 -6.99 -0.97
N GLY A 186 -12.79 -7.21 -2.05
CA GLY A 186 -12.27 -7.64 -3.33
C GLY A 186 -12.94 -6.93 -4.49
N ASP A 187 -12.56 -7.34 -5.70
CA ASP A 187 -13.19 -6.83 -6.92
C ASP A 187 -14.69 -7.15 -6.96
N ALA A 188 -15.43 -6.44 -7.82
CA ALA A 188 -16.89 -6.56 -7.90
C ALA A 188 -17.40 -7.94 -8.33
N GLN A 189 -16.53 -8.86 -8.77
CA GLN A 189 -16.85 -10.24 -9.13
C GLN A 189 -16.50 -11.23 -8.00
N SER A 190 -15.88 -10.77 -6.95
CA SER A 190 -15.46 -11.64 -5.83
C SER A 190 -16.67 -12.33 -5.19
N LYS A 191 -16.52 -13.64 -4.95
CA LYS A 191 -17.51 -14.46 -4.22
C LYS A 191 -17.03 -14.85 -2.82
N ARG A 192 -15.84 -14.45 -2.44
CA ARG A 192 -15.19 -14.83 -1.18
C ARG A 192 -15.06 -13.67 -0.21
N ASP A 193 -14.92 -12.43 -0.72
CA ASP A 193 -14.69 -11.26 0.10
C ASP A 193 -16.00 -10.74 0.71
N LYS A 194 -15.93 -10.17 1.90
CA LYS A 194 -17.09 -9.61 2.61
C LYS A 194 -17.76 -8.49 1.82
N LEU A 195 -16.96 -7.62 1.21
CA LEU A 195 -17.43 -6.59 0.28
C LEU A 195 -16.84 -6.88 -1.12
N ALA A 196 -17.70 -7.09 -2.10
CA ALA A 196 -17.35 -7.28 -3.50
C ALA A 196 -17.76 -6.01 -4.26
N ALA A 197 -16.84 -5.05 -4.40
CA ALA A 197 -17.20 -3.72 -4.87
C ALA A 197 -16.14 -3.03 -5.74
N ALA A 198 -14.87 -3.39 -5.56
CA ALA A 198 -13.76 -2.65 -6.13
C ALA A 198 -13.54 -2.96 -7.63
N ARG A 199 -12.80 -2.09 -8.31
CA ARG A 199 -12.46 -2.24 -9.73
C ARG A 199 -11.01 -2.64 -9.94
N VAL A 200 -10.11 -1.99 -9.20
CA VAL A 200 -8.66 -2.20 -9.31
C VAL A 200 -8.04 -2.70 -8.00
N LEU A 201 -8.64 -2.41 -6.86
CA LEU A 201 -8.34 -3.12 -5.62
C LEU A 201 -8.82 -4.57 -5.80
N THR A 202 -7.89 -5.52 -5.73
CA THR A 202 -8.16 -6.95 -5.95
C THR A 202 -8.37 -7.70 -4.66
N SER A 203 -7.73 -7.28 -3.56
CA SER A 203 -7.93 -7.88 -2.25
C SER A 203 -7.45 -6.95 -1.14
N LEU A 204 -8.31 -6.72 -0.15
CA LEU A 204 -7.98 -6.13 1.15
C LEU A 204 -8.27 -7.18 2.20
N PHE A 205 -7.31 -7.51 3.05
CA PHE A 205 -7.44 -8.61 4.00
C PHE A 205 -6.58 -8.43 5.24
N ILE A 206 -6.94 -9.14 6.31
CA ILE A 206 -6.10 -9.34 7.49
C ILE A 206 -5.48 -10.73 7.41
N MET A 207 -4.20 -10.82 7.68
CA MET A 207 -3.50 -12.07 8.00
C MET A 207 -3.22 -12.11 9.50
N GLU A 208 -3.55 -13.22 10.14
CA GLU A 208 -3.17 -13.50 11.52
C GLU A 208 -2.28 -14.74 11.54
N PHE A 209 -1.07 -14.57 12.07
CA PHE A 209 -0.05 -15.61 12.12
C PHE A 209 0.07 -16.17 13.54
N ALA A 210 -0.01 -17.48 13.66
CA ALA A 210 0.42 -18.15 14.88
C ALA A 210 1.93 -17.92 15.11
N PRO A 211 2.45 -18.03 16.34
CA PRO A 211 3.88 -18.01 16.57
C PRO A 211 4.63 -18.99 15.68
N GLY A 212 5.65 -18.52 14.97
CA GLY A 212 6.39 -19.29 13.95
C GLY A 212 5.64 -19.52 12.64
N GLY A 213 4.44 -18.96 12.49
CA GLY A 213 3.63 -19.07 11.27
C GLY A 213 4.20 -18.27 10.09
N THR A 214 3.75 -18.63 8.89
CA THR A 214 4.19 -17.97 7.65
C THR A 214 3.10 -18.06 6.59
N ASN A 215 3.08 -17.14 5.63
CA ASN A 215 2.28 -17.24 4.42
C ASN A 215 3.08 -17.79 3.22
N PHE A 216 4.29 -18.24 3.45
CA PHE A 216 5.32 -18.61 2.47
C PHE A 216 5.69 -17.48 1.51
N PRO A 217 6.97 -17.31 1.19
CA PRO A 217 7.40 -16.37 0.17
C PRO A 217 6.81 -16.72 -1.21
N HIS A 218 6.27 -15.70 -1.87
CA HIS A 218 5.66 -15.79 -3.20
C HIS A 218 5.79 -14.44 -3.91
N HIS A 219 5.28 -14.30 -5.13
CA HIS A 219 5.27 -13.05 -5.88
C HIS A 219 3.95 -12.87 -6.63
N HIS A 220 3.67 -11.64 -7.04
CA HIS A 220 2.52 -11.26 -7.85
C HIS A 220 2.98 -10.65 -9.18
N GLU A 221 2.48 -11.20 -10.30
CA GLU A 221 2.88 -10.76 -11.65
C GLU A 221 2.08 -9.56 -12.15
N ARG A 222 0.95 -9.26 -11.54
CA ARG A 222 0.00 -8.24 -12.00
C ARG A 222 -0.47 -7.26 -10.93
N GLU A 223 -0.01 -7.41 -9.71
CA GLU A 223 -0.50 -6.67 -8.56
C GLU A 223 0.66 -6.04 -7.79
N GLU A 224 0.47 -4.81 -7.40
CA GLU A 224 1.23 -4.17 -6.32
C GLU A 224 0.58 -4.56 -4.98
N GLU A 225 1.40 -4.70 -3.94
CA GLU A 225 0.92 -5.11 -2.63
C GLU A 225 1.51 -4.24 -1.52
N ILE A 226 0.73 -3.97 -0.48
CA ILE A 226 1.20 -3.31 0.74
C ILE A 226 0.85 -4.17 1.94
N TYR A 227 1.82 -4.33 2.86
CA TYR A 227 1.63 -4.88 4.19
C TYR A 227 1.86 -3.81 5.26
N LEU A 228 0.98 -3.75 6.26
CA LEU A 228 1.14 -2.95 7.48
C LEU A 228 1.02 -3.88 8.70
N VAL A 229 2.06 -3.94 9.51
CA VAL A 229 2.08 -4.75 10.74
C VAL A 229 1.26 -4.05 11.83
N LEU A 230 0.14 -4.69 12.23
CA LEU A 230 -0.79 -4.17 13.23
C LEU A 230 -0.51 -4.66 14.64
N SER A 231 -0.02 -5.91 14.80
CA SER A 231 0.41 -6.49 16.07
C SER A 231 1.50 -7.52 15.89
N GLY A 232 2.20 -7.87 16.97
CA GLY A 232 3.29 -8.85 16.97
C GLY A 232 4.54 -8.36 16.23
N HIS A 233 5.38 -9.31 15.85
CA HIS A 233 6.63 -9.07 15.12
C HIS A 233 7.07 -10.31 14.35
N GLY A 234 8.07 -10.14 13.51
CA GLY A 234 8.63 -11.25 12.72
C GLY A 234 9.70 -10.77 11.75
N GLU A 235 9.81 -11.46 10.64
CA GLU A 235 10.69 -11.12 9.53
C GLU A 235 9.87 -11.00 8.25
N MET A 236 9.93 -9.85 7.61
CA MET A 236 9.38 -9.63 6.27
C MET A 236 10.36 -10.15 5.24
N VAL A 237 9.89 -10.95 4.30
CA VAL A 237 10.68 -11.34 3.11
C VAL A 237 10.35 -10.34 2.00
N ALA A 238 11.38 -9.69 1.48
CA ALA A 238 11.25 -8.71 0.40
C ALA A 238 12.48 -8.73 -0.50
N GLY A 239 12.31 -8.39 -1.78
CA GLY A 239 13.40 -8.34 -2.75
C GLY A 239 13.13 -9.18 -3.99
N GLY A 240 14.19 -9.64 -4.69
CA GLY A 240 14.08 -10.32 -5.97
C GLY A 240 13.79 -9.35 -7.12
N GLY A 241 13.04 -9.80 -8.14
CA GLY A 241 12.75 -9.00 -9.32
C GLY A 241 14.00 -8.62 -10.10
N ILE A 242 14.12 -7.38 -10.54
CA ILE A 242 15.25 -6.88 -11.35
C ILE A 242 16.57 -6.93 -10.57
N GLU A 243 16.54 -6.69 -9.27
CA GLU A 243 17.73 -6.70 -8.40
C GLU A 243 18.20 -8.11 -8.07
N GLY A 244 17.32 -9.10 -8.20
CA GLY A 244 17.63 -10.52 -7.96
C GLY A 244 18.01 -10.86 -6.50
N ILE A 245 17.79 -9.93 -5.57
CA ILE A 245 18.15 -10.08 -4.16
C ILE A 245 16.89 -10.24 -3.33
N GLU A 246 16.81 -11.33 -2.58
CA GLU A 246 15.82 -11.52 -1.52
C GLU A 246 16.50 -11.37 -0.16
N GLY A 247 15.80 -10.77 0.78
CA GLY A 247 16.26 -10.60 2.14
C GLY A 247 15.16 -10.81 3.15
N ARG A 248 15.56 -11.10 4.39
CA ARG A 248 14.67 -11.07 5.55
C ARG A 248 14.94 -9.81 6.34
N HIS A 249 13.90 -9.06 6.59
CA HIS A 249 13.94 -7.76 7.24
C HIS A 249 13.16 -7.84 8.55
N PRO A 250 13.75 -7.54 9.72
CA PRO A 250 13.01 -7.48 10.97
C PRO A 250 11.79 -6.57 10.82
N ALA A 251 10.63 -7.04 11.25
CA ALA A 251 9.37 -6.31 11.15
C ALA A 251 8.59 -6.38 12.47
N LYS A 252 8.03 -5.24 12.88
CA LYS A 252 7.27 -5.04 14.11
C LYS A 252 6.08 -4.12 13.86
N VAL A 253 5.26 -3.93 14.86
CA VAL A 253 4.10 -3.02 14.81
C VAL A 253 4.50 -1.65 14.27
N GLY A 254 3.77 -1.20 13.27
CA GLY A 254 4.01 0.08 12.58
C GLY A 254 4.98 0.00 11.40
N ASP A 255 5.60 -1.15 11.12
CA ASP A 255 6.34 -1.32 9.88
C ASP A 255 5.36 -1.54 8.73
N ALA A 256 5.57 -0.80 7.64
CA ALA A 256 4.83 -0.90 6.39
C ALA A 256 5.79 -1.23 5.24
N TYR A 257 5.37 -2.14 4.38
CA TYR A 257 6.13 -2.57 3.20
C TYR A 257 5.25 -2.43 1.96
N PHE A 258 5.81 -1.87 0.91
CA PHE A 258 5.24 -1.86 -0.43
C PHE A 258 6.06 -2.79 -1.33
N PHE A 259 5.40 -3.63 -2.10
CA PHE A 259 6.00 -4.59 -3.01
C PHE A 259 5.55 -4.31 -4.45
N ARG A 260 6.52 -4.20 -5.36
CA ARG A 260 6.26 -4.09 -6.80
C ARG A 260 5.95 -5.45 -7.41
N LEU A 261 5.55 -5.43 -8.68
CA LEU A 261 5.41 -6.64 -9.48
C LEU A 261 6.66 -7.50 -9.39
N ASN A 262 6.45 -8.81 -9.27
CA ASN A 262 7.50 -9.85 -9.20
C ASN A 262 8.49 -9.68 -8.02
N CYS A 263 8.22 -8.75 -7.11
CA CYS A 263 8.94 -8.74 -5.83
C CYS A 263 8.50 -9.95 -5.00
N THR A 264 9.46 -10.64 -4.42
CA THR A 264 9.14 -11.67 -3.44
C THR A 264 8.56 -11.01 -2.20
N VAL A 265 7.42 -11.50 -1.77
CA VAL A 265 6.71 -11.09 -0.57
C VAL A 265 6.45 -12.29 0.32
N GLY A 266 6.67 -12.15 1.61
CA GLY A 266 6.39 -13.17 2.60
C GLY A 266 6.60 -12.66 4.01
N PHE A 267 6.12 -13.41 5.01
CA PHE A 267 6.29 -13.09 6.40
C PHE A 267 6.51 -14.35 7.23
N TYR A 268 7.44 -14.29 8.16
CA TYR A 268 7.66 -15.30 9.19
C TYR A 268 7.44 -14.66 10.54
N ALA A 269 6.41 -15.08 11.25
CA ALA A 269 6.10 -14.57 12.59
C ALA A 269 7.16 -15.01 13.62
N GLY A 270 7.37 -14.21 14.65
CA GLY A 270 8.19 -14.57 15.80
C GLY A 270 7.76 -15.90 16.39
N ASN A 271 8.70 -16.68 16.94
CA ASN A 271 8.46 -18.08 17.32
C ASN A 271 8.75 -18.39 18.80
N LYS A 272 8.97 -17.36 19.63
CA LYS A 272 9.23 -17.61 21.06
C LYS A 272 7.93 -18.03 21.77
N PRO A 273 8.01 -18.95 22.74
CA PRO A 273 6.85 -19.33 23.54
C PRO A 273 6.18 -18.12 24.22
N GLY A 274 4.87 -18.01 24.09
CA GLY A 274 4.09 -16.92 24.70
C GLY A 274 4.08 -15.61 23.90
N GLU A 275 4.67 -15.56 22.73
CA GLU A 275 4.59 -14.39 21.85
C GLU A 275 3.16 -14.12 21.37
N GLU A 276 2.87 -12.83 21.19
CA GLU A 276 1.62 -12.38 20.60
C GLU A 276 1.57 -12.80 19.12
N LYS A 277 0.37 -13.16 18.66
CA LYS A 277 0.11 -13.39 17.23
C LYS A 277 0.43 -12.15 16.42
N ALA A 278 1.15 -12.31 15.33
CA ALA A 278 1.34 -11.22 14.39
C ALA A 278 0.09 -11.03 13.54
N ARG A 279 -0.31 -9.76 13.34
CA ARG A 279 -1.42 -9.38 12.45
C ARG A 279 -0.93 -8.36 11.44
N ILE A 280 -1.28 -8.57 10.19
CA ILE A 280 -0.91 -7.71 9.07
C ILE A 280 -2.18 -7.31 8.33
N LEU A 281 -2.37 -5.99 8.12
CA LEU A 281 -3.30 -5.45 7.14
C LEU A 281 -2.61 -5.45 5.78
N ALA A 282 -3.18 -6.16 4.84
CA ALA A 282 -2.64 -6.29 3.50
C ALA A 282 -3.63 -5.82 2.45
N VAL A 283 -3.12 -5.17 1.40
CA VAL A 283 -3.92 -4.74 0.27
C VAL A 283 -3.17 -4.96 -1.04
N ARG A 284 -3.88 -5.46 -2.05
CA ARG A 284 -3.40 -5.65 -3.41
C ARG A 284 -4.21 -4.83 -4.40
N SER A 285 -3.53 -4.31 -5.40
CA SER A 285 -4.13 -3.53 -6.47
C SER A 285 -3.53 -3.92 -7.82
N LEU A 286 -4.36 -3.97 -8.84
CA LEU A 286 -3.90 -4.20 -10.21
C LEU A 286 -2.85 -3.15 -10.61
N PHE A 287 -1.78 -3.63 -11.17
CA PHE A 287 -0.81 -2.78 -11.84
C PHE A 287 -1.41 -2.30 -13.18
N PRO A 288 -1.37 -0.99 -13.48
CA PRO A 288 -1.92 -0.46 -14.73
C PRO A 288 -1.02 -0.84 -15.92
N MET A 289 -1.25 -2.04 -16.49
CA MET A 289 -0.60 -2.45 -17.73
C MET A 289 -1.09 -1.56 -18.86
N LYS A 290 -0.18 -0.97 -19.63
CA LYS A 290 -0.54 -0.35 -20.89
C LYS A 290 -0.86 -1.45 -21.89
N CYS A 291 -1.92 -1.28 -22.70
CA CYS A 291 -2.15 -2.19 -23.82
C CYS A 291 -0.95 -2.13 -24.76
N GLY A 292 -0.13 -3.18 -24.79
CA GLY A 292 1.03 -3.31 -25.66
C GLY A 292 2.38 -3.52 -24.97
N ASP A 293 2.42 -3.64 -23.64
CA ASP A 293 3.62 -4.04 -22.87
C ASP A 293 3.63 -5.55 -22.65
#